data_a627b2fa3a513d2e8cad64d40d1df976
#
_entry.id   a627b2fa3a513d2e8cad64d40d1df976
#
_cell.length_a   1.000
_cell.length_b   1.000
_cell.length_c   1.000
_cell.angle_alpha   90.00
_cell.angle_beta   90.00
_cell.angle_gamma   90.00
#
_symmetry.space_group_name_H-M   'P 1'
#
loop_
_entity.id
_entity.type
_entity.pdbx_description
1 polymer ?
#
loop_
_entity_poly.entity_id
_entity_poly.type
_entity_poly.pdbx_seq_one_letter_code
_entity_poly.pdbx_strand_id
1 'polypeptide(L)'
;MKYQSKDKIYLIHRKTNVKKWFWISMAVLILGLFLPWTQNISLTGNVSSLYQEQRPQQLNSPIPGKIVKWFVKNGDFVKKGDTILQISEIKDEYFDPLLVERTEQQMSAKKGVGDYYSAKVKTTNSQLNALDSSLDLKISQLKNKVGQLNNKLTAEEAELMAVKNELKLSEDQFNRQKKMYDEGLVSLTQFQQRSASYQNTIAKKTSAENKVAQTRQEILNTQIEQNAAIQEYTEKISKIEGDRYQALGQIEGNSGEIAKLQNQITNYKMRKGLYYIIASQDGQVTQINKAGIGEILKDGESIGMIVPTKVDYAVEFYIKPVDLPLIKEGQSVTCIFDGFPAIVFSGWPTSSYGTFKGRIIAVESNISANGMFKALVIQDKNDK
;
A
#
# COMPACT_ATOMS: atom_id res chain seq x y z
N MET A 1 -29.93 20.50 126.58
CA MET A 1 -30.24 20.90 125.19
C MET A 1 -29.62 19.89 124.21
N LYS A 2 -30.48 19.01 123.64
CA LYS A 2 -30.03 18.02 122.60
C LYS A 2 -30.16 18.67 121.23
N TYR A 3 -29.05 18.70 120.50
CA TYR A 3 -29.03 19.31 119.14
C TYR A 3 -29.79 18.43 118.16
N GLN A 4 -30.92 18.90 117.70
CA GLN A 4 -31.81 18.24 116.70
C GLN A 4 -31.36 18.52 115.24
N SER A 5 -30.10 19.02 115.05
CA SER A 5 -29.67 19.40 113.68
C SER A 5 -29.06 18.27 112.88
N LYS A 6 -28.70 17.13 113.49
CA LYS A 6 -28.05 16.03 112.75
C LYS A 6 -29.04 15.10 112.02
N ASP A 7 -30.26 15.00 112.51
CA ASP A 7 -31.27 14.11 111.89
C ASP A 7 -31.91 14.72 110.66
N LYS A 8 -31.78 16.05 110.41
CA LYS A 8 -32.29 16.64 109.16
C LYS A 8 -31.34 16.56 107.95
N ILE A 9 -30.10 16.19 108.14
CA ILE A 9 -29.10 16.15 107.11
C ILE A 9 -29.08 14.72 106.43
N TYR A 10 -29.58 13.73 107.12
CA TYR A 10 -29.52 12.35 106.63
C TYR A 10 -30.86 11.78 106.09
N LEU A 11 -31.90 12.61 105.90
CA LEU A 11 -33.18 12.17 105.39
C LEU A 11 -33.33 12.34 103.81
N ILE A 12 -32.27 12.30 103.12
CA ILE A 12 -32.37 12.15 101.68
C ILE A 12 -31.99 10.69 101.27
N HIS A 13 -32.76 9.74 101.82
CA HIS A 13 -32.83 8.43 101.17
C HIS A 13 -33.96 8.44 100.10
N ARG A 14 -33.81 9.34 99.14
CA ARG A 14 -34.51 9.20 97.90
C ARG A 14 -33.91 7.96 97.23
N LYS A 15 -34.70 6.89 97.15
CA LYS A 15 -34.37 5.73 96.26
C LYS A 15 -34.32 6.29 94.85
N THR A 16 -33.23 6.94 94.54
CA THR A 16 -32.99 7.36 93.17
C THR A 16 -32.71 6.09 92.32
N ASN A 17 -33.59 5.81 91.36
CA ASN A 17 -33.47 4.75 90.45
C ASN A 17 -32.27 4.95 89.43
N VAL A 18 -31.20 5.59 89.88
CA VAL A 18 -30.01 5.96 89.06
C VAL A 18 -29.39 4.71 88.46
N LYS A 19 -29.34 3.59 89.22
CA LYS A 19 -28.86 2.35 88.63
C LYS A 19 -29.74 1.81 87.51
N LYS A 20 -31.09 1.92 87.65
CA LYS A 20 -32.01 1.53 86.59
C LYS A 20 -31.87 2.41 85.38
N TRP A 21 -31.77 3.72 85.54
CA TRP A 21 -31.56 4.70 84.48
C TRP A 21 -30.21 4.50 83.77
N PHE A 22 -29.15 4.17 84.51
CA PHE A 22 -27.83 3.84 83.99
C PHE A 22 -27.90 2.59 83.11
N TRP A 23 -28.54 1.51 83.56
CA TRP A 23 -28.70 0.30 82.81
C TRP A 23 -29.61 0.48 81.57
N ILE A 24 -30.68 1.29 81.65
CA ILE A 24 -31.52 1.66 80.54
C ILE A 24 -30.72 2.47 79.49
N SER A 25 -29.97 3.48 79.95
CA SER A 25 -29.13 4.25 79.05
C SER A 25 -28.06 3.42 78.37
N MET A 26 -27.43 2.51 79.12
CA MET A 26 -26.44 1.57 78.56
C MET A 26 -27.07 0.58 77.62
N ALA A 27 -28.29 0.07 77.88
CA ALA A 27 -29.04 -0.78 76.94
C ALA A 27 -29.40 -0.01 75.68
N VAL A 28 -29.83 1.26 75.71
CA VAL A 28 -30.11 2.10 74.54
C VAL A 28 -28.83 2.39 73.75
N LEU A 29 -27.69 2.62 74.44
CA LEU A 29 -26.42 2.81 73.77
C LEU A 29 -25.93 1.55 73.05
N ILE A 30 -26.09 0.38 73.71
CA ILE A 30 -25.80 -0.92 73.09
C ILE A 30 -26.74 -1.21 71.90
N LEU A 31 -28.04 -0.88 72.04
CA LEU A 31 -29.00 -1.01 70.94
C LEU A 31 -28.63 -0.07 69.79
N GLY A 32 -28.13 1.12 70.07
CA GLY A 32 -27.62 2.09 69.12
C GLY A 32 -26.41 1.60 68.31
N LEU A 33 -25.54 0.73 68.89
CA LEU A 33 -24.42 0.12 68.24
C LEU A 33 -24.84 -0.96 67.17
N PHE A 34 -26.03 -1.51 67.28
CA PHE A 34 -26.57 -2.45 66.30
C PHE A 34 -27.39 -1.78 65.18
N LEU A 35 -27.59 -0.46 65.21
CA LEU A 35 -28.19 0.24 64.10
C LEU A 35 -27.25 0.18 62.87
N PRO A 36 -27.77 -0.12 61.68
CA PRO A 36 -26.97 -0.18 60.48
C PRO A 36 -26.42 1.22 60.18
N TRP A 37 -25.12 1.37 60.39
CA TRP A 37 -24.41 2.59 60.07
C TRP A 37 -23.66 2.41 58.74
N THR A 38 -24.00 3.22 57.76
CA THR A 38 -23.33 3.20 56.45
C THR A 38 -22.20 4.20 56.42
N GLN A 39 -21.02 3.74 56.04
CA GLN A 39 -19.90 4.62 55.80
C GLN A 39 -20.10 5.36 54.46
N ASN A 40 -20.13 6.66 54.51
CA ASN A 40 -20.26 7.49 53.30
C ASN A 40 -18.90 8.04 52.91
N ILE A 41 -18.58 7.89 51.60
CA ILE A 41 -17.40 8.48 50.97
C ILE A 41 -17.87 9.73 50.22
N SER A 42 -17.40 10.91 50.63
CA SER A 42 -17.72 12.17 49.96
C SER A 42 -16.63 12.54 48.96
N LEU A 43 -17.03 12.73 47.70
CA LEU A 43 -16.14 13.06 46.59
C LEU A 43 -16.67 14.30 45.89
N THR A 44 -15.78 15.08 45.33
CA THR A 44 -16.12 16.23 44.48
C THR A 44 -15.97 15.85 43.03
N GLY A 45 -16.89 16.34 42.17
CA GLY A 45 -16.90 16.05 40.75
C GLY A 45 -17.49 17.19 39.93
N ASN A 46 -17.36 17.10 38.63
CA ASN A 46 -17.90 18.06 37.67
C ASN A 46 -18.86 17.36 36.69
N VAL A 47 -19.86 18.11 36.25
CA VAL A 47 -20.73 17.64 35.16
C VAL A 47 -19.97 17.70 33.87
N SER A 48 -19.99 16.59 33.12
CA SER A 48 -19.35 16.45 31.82
C SER A 48 -20.26 15.68 30.88
N SER A 49 -19.92 15.58 29.59
CA SER A 49 -20.62 14.72 28.66
C SER A 49 -20.18 13.26 28.82
N LEU A 50 -21.14 12.35 28.75
CA LEU A 50 -20.88 10.90 28.82
C LEU A 50 -20.00 10.43 27.66
N TYR A 51 -20.30 10.87 26.45
CA TYR A 51 -19.54 10.50 25.25
C TYR A 51 -18.61 11.63 24.82
N GLN A 52 -17.39 11.27 24.39
CA GLN A 52 -16.42 12.25 23.91
C GLN A 52 -16.91 12.99 22.65
N GLU A 53 -17.68 12.32 21.82
CA GLU A 53 -18.28 12.88 20.62
C GLU A 53 -19.31 13.99 20.90
N GLN A 54 -19.88 14.01 22.11
CA GLN A 54 -20.84 15.02 22.56
C GLN A 54 -20.16 16.22 23.23
N ARG A 55 -18.85 16.32 23.18
CA ARG A 55 -18.11 17.50 23.67
C ARG A 55 -18.10 18.59 22.61
N PRO A 56 -18.08 19.87 23.04
CA PRO A 56 -17.87 20.97 22.12
C PRO A 56 -16.59 20.74 21.30
N GLN A 57 -16.69 20.80 19.98
CA GLN A 57 -15.58 20.56 19.06
C GLN A 57 -15.12 21.87 18.44
N GLN A 58 -13.83 22.11 18.41
CA GLN A 58 -13.26 23.25 17.74
C GLN A 58 -13.26 23.04 16.21
N LEU A 59 -13.67 24.07 15.50
CA LEU A 59 -13.55 24.17 14.05
C LEU A 59 -12.21 24.82 13.73
N ASN A 60 -11.29 24.02 13.18
CA ASN A 60 -9.97 24.52 12.78
C ASN A 60 -9.85 24.49 11.26
N SER A 61 -9.07 25.42 10.69
CA SER A 61 -8.73 25.40 9.27
C SER A 61 -7.73 24.28 8.98
N PRO A 62 -8.07 23.31 8.10
CA PRO A 62 -7.15 22.21 7.77
C PRO A 62 -6.04 22.61 6.82
N ILE A 63 -6.13 23.78 6.20
CA ILE A 63 -5.15 24.34 5.27
C ILE A 63 -5.11 25.87 5.39
N PRO A 64 -3.99 26.53 5.08
CA PRO A 64 -3.96 27.97 4.99
C PRO A 64 -4.76 28.43 3.80
N GLY A 65 -5.53 29.49 3.96
CA GLY A 65 -6.39 30.00 2.90
C GLY A 65 -7.03 31.36 3.23
N LYS A 66 -7.65 31.98 2.23
CA LYS A 66 -8.39 33.23 2.37
C LYS A 66 -9.89 32.93 2.44
N ILE A 67 -10.60 33.52 3.40
CA ILE A 67 -12.05 33.36 3.55
C ILE A 67 -12.75 33.95 2.32
N VAL A 68 -13.52 33.12 1.62
CA VAL A 68 -14.33 33.53 0.46
C VAL A 68 -15.76 33.79 0.86
N LYS A 69 -16.36 32.85 1.60
CA LYS A 69 -17.79 32.92 1.92
C LYS A 69 -18.10 32.14 3.20
N TRP A 70 -18.95 32.73 4.04
CA TRP A 70 -19.61 32.08 5.16
C TRP A 70 -20.98 31.57 4.75
N PHE A 71 -21.33 30.36 5.15
CA PHE A 71 -22.65 29.76 4.92
C PHE A 71 -23.51 29.77 6.19
N VAL A 72 -22.89 30.00 7.34
CA VAL A 72 -23.54 30.01 8.66
C VAL A 72 -23.15 31.26 9.45
N LYS A 73 -23.97 31.60 10.44
CA LYS A 73 -23.74 32.70 11.38
C LYS A 73 -23.53 32.14 12.78
N ASN A 74 -22.98 32.96 13.68
CA ASN A 74 -22.87 32.60 15.08
C ASN A 74 -24.28 32.40 15.69
N GLY A 75 -24.52 31.24 16.27
CA GLY A 75 -25.82 30.82 16.79
C GLY A 75 -26.63 29.91 15.88
N ASP A 76 -26.26 29.70 14.64
CA ASP A 76 -26.96 28.81 13.70
C ASP A 76 -26.79 27.34 14.09
N PHE A 77 -27.84 26.55 13.85
CA PHE A 77 -27.79 25.10 14.00
C PHE A 77 -27.37 24.44 12.69
N VAL A 78 -26.41 23.52 12.80
CA VAL A 78 -25.84 22.76 11.66
C VAL A 78 -25.94 21.27 11.90
N LYS A 79 -26.02 20.51 10.84
CA LYS A 79 -25.91 19.05 10.85
C LYS A 79 -24.52 18.63 10.42
N LYS A 80 -24.10 17.46 10.85
CA LYS A 80 -22.86 16.85 10.41
C LYS A 80 -22.79 16.80 8.89
N GLY A 81 -21.72 17.37 8.31
CA GLY A 81 -21.51 17.47 6.87
C GLY A 81 -21.98 18.79 6.23
N ASP A 82 -22.71 19.64 6.95
CA ASP A 82 -23.09 20.96 6.43
C ASP A 82 -21.85 21.82 6.23
N THR A 83 -21.83 22.56 5.12
CA THR A 83 -20.74 23.50 4.82
C THR A 83 -20.86 24.74 5.68
N ILE A 84 -19.81 25.04 6.43
CA ILE A 84 -19.74 26.21 7.33
C ILE A 84 -19.08 27.40 6.62
N LEU A 85 -17.96 27.15 5.96
CA LEU A 85 -17.08 28.16 5.42
C LEU A 85 -16.40 27.66 4.15
N GLN A 86 -16.28 28.54 3.15
CA GLN A 86 -15.45 28.33 1.97
C GLN A 86 -14.20 29.19 2.05
N ILE A 87 -13.05 28.56 1.82
CA ILE A 87 -11.75 29.20 1.73
C ILE A 87 -11.19 29.05 0.31
N SER A 88 -10.37 29.98 -0.11
CA SER A 88 -9.59 29.88 -1.34
C SER A 88 -8.12 29.67 -1.02
N GLU A 89 -7.44 29.00 -1.91
CA GLU A 89 -5.99 28.79 -1.83
C GLU A 89 -5.21 30.09 -1.91
N ILE A 90 -4.09 30.15 -1.19
CA ILE A 90 -3.14 31.27 -1.22
C ILE A 90 -1.74 30.86 -1.68
N LYS A 91 -1.49 29.52 -1.83
CA LYS A 91 -0.22 29.04 -2.33
C LYS A 91 -0.24 28.95 -3.85
N ASP A 92 0.73 29.55 -4.52
CA ASP A 92 0.86 29.64 -5.98
C ASP A 92 0.82 28.26 -6.65
N GLU A 93 1.36 27.23 -5.99
CA GLU A 93 1.40 25.85 -6.45
C GLU A 93 0.00 25.23 -6.73
N TYR A 94 -1.05 25.71 -6.05
CA TYR A 94 -2.42 25.22 -6.13
C TYR A 94 -3.42 26.24 -6.66
N PHE A 95 -2.91 27.35 -7.20
CA PHE A 95 -3.74 28.48 -7.61
C PHE A 95 -4.55 28.21 -8.90
N ASP A 96 -4.14 27.20 -9.70
CA ASP A 96 -4.81 26.84 -10.94
C ASP A 96 -6.10 26.04 -10.66
N PRO A 97 -7.29 26.59 -10.97
CA PRO A 97 -8.54 25.86 -10.79
C PRO A 97 -8.63 24.58 -11.61
N LEU A 98 -7.90 24.52 -12.73
CA LEU A 98 -7.85 23.39 -13.67
C LEU A 98 -6.68 22.44 -13.42
N LEU A 99 -5.97 22.60 -12.30
CA LEU A 99 -4.78 21.81 -12.00
C LEU A 99 -5.03 20.29 -12.05
N VAL A 100 -6.16 19.84 -11.50
CA VAL A 100 -6.57 18.42 -11.53
C VAL A 100 -6.79 17.97 -12.97
N GLU A 101 -7.54 18.71 -13.76
CA GLU A 101 -7.87 18.39 -15.14
C GLU A 101 -6.61 18.33 -16.02
N ARG A 102 -5.71 19.31 -15.90
CA ARG A 102 -4.44 19.33 -16.65
C ARG A 102 -3.54 18.16 -16.26
N THR A 103 -3.50 17.78 -14.99
CA THR A 103 -2.72 16.62 -14.53
C THR A 103 -3.35 15.32 -15.03
N GLU A 104 -4.68 15.23 -15.10
CA GLU A 104 -5.39 14.09 -15.71
C GLU A 104 -5.10 13.98 -17.22
N GLN A 105 -5.06 15.10 -17.92
CA GLN A 105 -4.67 15.14 -19.34
C GLN A 105 -3.21 14.68 -19.53
N GLN A 106 -2.28 15.14 -18.70
CA GLN A 106 -0.89 14.66 -18.71
C GLN A 106 -0.82 13.15 -18.47
N MET A 107 -1.56 12.63 -17.49
CA MET A 107 -1.61 11.19 -17.23
C MET A 107 -2.19 10.41 -18.43
N SER A 108 -3.23 10.94 -19.08
CA SER A 108 -3.81 10.34 -20.28
C SER A 108 -2.82 10.29 -21.44
N ALA A 109 -2.07 11.39 -21.67
CA ALA A 109 -1.02 11.43 -22.68
C ALA A 109 0.08 10.40 -22.40
N LYS A 110 0.51 10.24 -21.14
CA LYS A 110 1.50 9.22 -20.75
C LYS A 110 0.98 7.80 -20.92
N LYS A 111 -0.32 7.53 -20.68
CA LYS A 111 -0.94 6.25 -20.99
C LYS A 111 -0.87 5.94 -22.50
N GLY A 112 -1.19 6.92 -23.36
CA GLY A 112 -1.06 6.76 -24.80
C GLY A 112 0.37 6.42 -25.26
N VAL A 113 1.38 7.00 -24.62
CA VAL A 113 2.80 6.64 -24.86
C VAL A 113 3.07 5.20 -24.43
N GLY A 114 2.54 4.75 -23.29
CA GLY A 114 2.63 3.35 -22.85
C GLY A 114 2.02 2.37 -23.83
N ASP A 115 0.83 2.68 -24.35
CA ASP A 115 0.13 1.88 -25.37
C ASP A 115 0.93 1.78 -26.67
N TYR A 116 1.54 2.89 -27.12
CA TYR A 116 2.44 2.91 -28.27
C TYR A 116 3.62 1.95 -28.08
N TYR A 117 4.32 2.00 -26.97
CA TYR A 117 5.45 1.10 -26.72
C TYR A 117 5.00 -0.36 -26.56
N SER A 118 3.84 -0.62 -26.00
CA SER A 118 3.25 -1.97 -25.93
C SER A 118 2.97 -2.53 -27.33
N ALA A 119 2.41 -1.72 -28.22
CA ALA A 119 2.22 -2.08 -29.62
C ALA A 119 3.57 -2.32 -30.34
N LYS A 120 4.58 -1.48 -30.07
CA LYS A 120 5.95 -1.65 -30.58
C LYS A 120 6.55 -3.00 -30.15
N VAL A 121 6.44 -3.38 -28.88
CA VAL A 121 6.90 -4.68 -28.35
C VAL A 121 6.21 -5.84 -29.09
N LYS A 122 4.91 -5.75 -29.30
CA LYS A 122 4.16 -6.77 -30.06
C LYS A 122 4.66 -6.92 -31.49
N THR A 123 4.86 -5.79 -32.19
CA THR A 123 5.38 -5.77 -33.56
C THR A 123 6.81 -6.32 -33.60
N THR A 124 7.66 -5.96 -32.67
CA THR A 124 9.04 -6.44 -32.58
C THR A 124 9.09 -7.96 -32.37
N ASN A 125 8.21 -8.51 -31.50
CA ASN A 125 8.10 -9.97 -31.33
C ASN A 125 7.69 -10.68 -32.63
N SER A 126 6.76 -10.09 -33.42
CA SER A 126 6.40 -10.64 -34.72
C SER A 126 7.56 -10.60 -35.70
N GLN A 127 8.39 -9.55 -35.68
CA GLN A 127 9.60 -9.44 -36.52
C GLN A 127 10.65 -10.49 -36.12
N LEU A 128 10.86 -10.74 -34.83
CA LEU A 128 11.76 -11.79 -34.34
C LEU A 128 11.34 -13.17 -34.87
N ASN A 129 10.07 -13.52 -34.70
CA ASN A 129 9.55 -14.79 -35.19
C ASN A 129 9.71 -14.95 -36.75
N ALA A 130 9.51 -13.86 -37.49
CA ALA A 130 9.70 -13.86 -38.94
C ALA A 130 11.17 -14.03 -39.33
N LEU A 131 12.12 -13.41 -38.56
CA LEU A 131 13.54 -13.57 -38.79
C LEU A 131 14.02 -14.99 -38.48
N ASP A 132 13.57 -15.58 -37.36
CA ASP A 132 13.89 -16.98 -37.04
C ASP A 132 13.40 -17.93 -38.13
N SER A 133 12.16 -17.76 -38.57
CA SER A 133 11.62 -18.56 -39.68
C SER A 133 12.42 -18.38 -40.99
N SER A 134 12.86 -17.15 -41.26
CA SER A 134 13.66 -16.85 -42.46
C SER A 134 15.04 -17.46 -42.38
N LEU A 135 15.67 -17.47 -41.19
CA LEU A 135 16.94 -18.14 -40.95
C LEU A 135 16.82 -19.65 -41.19
N ASP A 136 15.79 -20.30 -40.62
CA ASP A 136 15.57 -21.74 -40.79
C ASP A 136 15.38 -22.12 -42.25
N LEU A 137 14.64 -21.32 -43.01
CA LEU A 137 14.47 -21.52 -44.45
C LEU A 137 15.79 -21.38 -45.21
N LYS A 138 16.57 -20.33 -44.91
CA LYS A 138 17.89 -20.12 -45.57
C LYS A 138 18.86 -21.25 -45.26
N ILE A 139 18.92 -21.69 -44.01
CA ILE A 139 19.76 -22.83 -43.58
C ILE A 139 19.32 -24.12 -44.31
N SER A 140 18.02 -24.37 -44.36
CA SER A 140 17.47 -25.54 -45.07
C SER A 140 17.79 -25.52 -46.58
N GLN A 141 17.71 -24.35 -47.23
CA GLN A 141 18.09 -24.16 -48.64
C GLN A 141 19.58 -24.49 -48.87
N LEU A 142 20.47 -23.96 -48.01
CA LEU A 142 21.91 -24.18 -48.11
C LEU A 142 22.28 -25.64 -47.81
N LYS A 143 21.63 -26.30 -46.85
CA LYS A 143 21.80 -27.75 -46.61
C LYS A 143 21.41 -28.58 -47.81
N ASN A 144 20.29 -28.26 -48.48
CA ASN A 144 19.87 -28.94 -49.68
C ASN A 144 20.90 -28.75 -50.81
N LYS A 145 21.45 -27.54 -50.98
CA LYS A 145 22.53 -27.26 -51.95
C LYS A 145 23.80 -28.09 -51.66
N VAL A 146 24.22 -28.18 -50.39
CA VAL A 146 25.34 -29.06 -50.01
C VAL A 146 25.02 -30.51 -50.29
N GLY A 147 23.79 -31.00 -50.08
CA GLY A 147 23.36 -32.35 -50.44
C GLY A 147 23.48 -32.62 -51.91
N GLN A 148 23.02 -31.67 -52.76
CA GLN A 148 23.13 -31.78 -54.23
C GLN A 148 24.61 -31.81 -54.69
N LEU A 149 25.45 -30.94 -54.12
CA LEU A 149 26.88 -30.92 -54.43
C LEU A 149 27.62 -32.20 -53.97
N ASN A 150 27.25 -32.80 -52.85
CA ASN A 150 27.79 -34.10 -52.42
C ASN A 150 27.39 -35.22 -53.37
N ASN A 151 26.17 -35.25 -53.90
CA ASN A 151 25.77 -36.21 -54.91
C ASN A 151 26.55 -36.02 -56.23
N LYS A 152 26.76 -34.76 -56.66
CA LYS A 152 27.60 -34.41 -57.81
C LYS A 152 29.05 -34.86 -57.58
N LEU A 153 29.61 -34.60 -56.40
CA LEU A 153 30.97 -35.04 -56.03
C LEU A 153 31.12 -36.55 -56.12
N THR A 154 30.16 -37.31 -55.60
CA THR A 154 30.16 -38.79 -55.68
C THR A 154 30.19 -39.29 -57.14
N ALA A 155 29.43 -38.65 -58.03
CA ALA A 155 29.42 -39.00 -59.45
C ALA A 155 30.74 -38.67 -60.13
N GLU A 156 31.33 -37.47 -59.81
CA GLU A 156 32.63 -37.05 -60.38
C GLU A 156 33.79 -37.89 -59.84
N GLU A 157 33.76 -38.36 -58.60
CA GLU A 157 34.75 -39.29 -58.02
C GLU A 157 34.65 -40.67 -58.70
N ALA A 158 33.43 -41.13 -59.00
CA ALA A 158 33.26 -42.38 -59.82
C ALA A 158 33.81 -42.23 -61.22
N GLU A 159 33.53 -41.05 -61.86
CA GLU A 159 34.15 -40.76 -63.21
C GLU A 159 35.67 -40.74 -63.14
N LEU A 160 36.24 -40.06 -62.12
CA LEU A 160 37.71 -40.04 -61.92
C LEU A 160 38.30 -41.46 -61.76
N MET A 161 37.61 -42.32 -60.97
CA MET A 161 38.03 -43.72 -60.81
C MET A 161 38.04 -44.51 -62.11
N ALA A 162 36.98 -44.31 -62.93
CA ALA A 162 36.93 -44.95 -64.28
C ALA A 162 38.08 -44.45 -65.15
N VAL A 163 38.34 -43.14 -65.20
CA VAL A 163 39.44 -42.57 -66.02
C VAL A 163 40.83 -43.02 -65.47
N LYS A 164 41.01 -43.19 -64.18
CA LYS A 164 42.25 -43.74 -63.56
C LYS A 164 42.47 -45.19 -64.04
N ASN A 165 41.44 -46.00 -64.08
CA ASN A 165 41.54 -47.36 -64.59
C ASN A 165 41.88 -47.36 -66.12
N GLU A 166 41.26 -46.47 -66.94
CA GLU A 166 41.56 -46.28 -68.35
C GLU A 166 43.04 -45.85 -68.53
N LEU A 167 43.55 -44.95 -67.67
CA LEU A 167 44.92 -44.52 -67.70
C LEU A 167 45.90 -45.69 -67.49
N LYS A 168 45.64 -46.49 -66.42
CA LYS A 168 46.48 -47.70 -66.17
C LYS A 168 46.55 -48.64 -67.34
N LEU A 169 45.39 -48.92 -67.94
CA LEU A 169 45.35 -49.78 -69.14
C LEU A 169 46.12 -49.13 -70.30
N SER A 170 45.95 -47.86 -70.58
CA SER A 170 46.65 -47.09 -71.59
C SER A 170 48.16 -47.03 -71.40
N GLU A 171 48.57 -46.91 -70.13
CA GLU A 171 50.00 -46.93 -69.70
C GLU A 171 50.65 -48.29 -69.97
N ASP A 172 49.95 -49.37 -69.58
CA ASP A 172 50.41 -50.74 -69.84
C ASP A 172 50.54 -51.04 -71.36
N GLN A 173 49.60 -50.52 -72.12
CA GLN A 173 49.62 -50.66 -73.64
C GLN A 173 50.78 -49.82 -74.24
N PHE A 174 50.97 -48.57 -73.71
CA PHE A 174 52.10 -47.74 -74.18
C PHE A 174 53.44 -48.38 -73.88
N ASN A 175 53.66 -48.90 -72.64
CA ASN A 175 54.90 -49.57 -72.26
C ASN A 175 55.19 -50.81 -73.03
N ARG A 176 54.16 -51.63 -73.40
CA ARG A 176 54.32 -52.77 -74.29
C ARG A 176 54.70 -52.31 -75.68
N GLN A 177 53.99 -51.31 -76.27
CA GLN A 177 54.26 -50.79 -77.61
C GLN A 177 55.69 -50.16 -77.68
N LYS A 178 56.13 -49.51 -76.63
CA LYS A 178 57.50 -48.97 -76.58
C LYS A 178 58.57 -50.07 -76.67
N LYS A 179 58.39 -51.17 -75.89
CA LYS A 179 59.33 -52.32 -75.95
C LYS A 179 59.34 -52.92 -77.33
N MET A 180 58.22 -53.12 -77.97
CA MET A 180 58.11 -53.65 -79.31
C MET A 180 58.77 -52.73 -80.38
N TYR A 181 58.69 -51.41 -80.19
CA TYR A 181 59.36 -50.42 -81.04
C TYR A 181 60.87 -50.48 -80.86
N ASP A 182 61.38 -50.55 -79.58
CA ASP A 182 62.75 -50.68 -79.29
C ASP A 182 63.40 -51.97 -79.82
N GLU A 183 62.59 -53.04 -79.97
CA GLU A 183 62.92 -54.33 -80.59
C GLU A 183 62.72 -54.36 -82.14
N GLY A 184 62.27 -53.22 -82.73
CA GLY A 184 62.08 -53.10 -84.20
C GLY A 184 60.81 -53.82 -84.74
N LEU A 185 59.91 -54.28 -83.91
CA LEU A 185 58.75 -55.08 -84.21
C LEU A 185 57.50 -54.26 -84.67
N VAL A 186 57.48 -52.92 -84.42
CA VAL A 186 56.43 -52.02 -84.80
C VAL A 186 56.96 -50.73 -85.42
N SER A 187 56.12 -50.05 -86.25
CA SER A 187 56.52 -48.83 -86.97
C SER A 187 56.48 -47.61 -85.99
N LEU A 188 57.24 -46.56 -86.30
CA LEU A 188 57.28 -45.29 -85.56
C LEU A 188 55.86 -44.68 -85.51
N THR A 189 55.08 -44.74 -86.57
CA THR A 189 53.67 -44.22 -86.61
C THR A 189 52.77 -44.92 -85.62
N GLN A 190 52.89 -46.23 -85.45
CA GLN A 190 52.11 -47.00 -84.50
C GLN A 190 52.50 -46.64 -83.05
N PHE A 191 53.80 -46.48 -82.83
CA PHE A 191 54.27 -46.01 -81.50
C PHE A 191 53.80 -44.60 -81.18
N GLN A 192 53.93 -43.64 -82.16
CA GLN A 192 53.44 -42.27 -81.97
C GLN A 192 51.93 -42.22 -81.72
N GLN A 193 51.11 -43.03 -82.46
CA GLN A 193 49.67 -43.10 -82.23
C GLN A 193 49.34 -43.60 -80.82
N ARG A 194 50.07 -44.55 -80.26
CA ARG A 194 49.87 -45.08 -78.92
C ARG A 194 50.31 -44.04 -77.83
N SER A 195 51.41 -43.36 -78.10
CA SER A 195 51.90 -42.26 -77.25
C SER A 195 50.90 -41.13 -77.18
N ALA A 196 50.32 -40.69 -78.28
CA ALA A 196 49.26 -39.67 -78.30
C ALA A 196 48.00 -40.10 -77.52
N SER A 197 47.61 -41.40 -77.66
CA SER A 197 46.50 -41.96 -76.91
C SER A 197 46.75 -41.94 -75.44
N TYR A 198 47.96 -42.32 -74.96
CA TYR A 198 48.35 -42.27 -73.58
C TYR A 198 48.33 -40.82 -73.05
N GLN A 199 48.91 -39.85 -73.81
CA GLN A 199 48.88 -38.41 -73.41
C GLN A 199 47.45 -37.87 -73.31
N ASN A 200 46.54 -38.26 -74.22
CA ASN A 200 45.11 -37.89 -74.19
C ASN A 200 44.44 -38.42 -72.87
N THR A 201 44.79 -39.65 -72.44
CA THR A 201 44.23 -40.23 -71.24
C THR A 201 44.75 -39.52 -69.95
N ILE A 202 46.04 -39.06 -69.92
CA ILE A 202 46.57 -38.22 -68.90
C ILE A 202 45.79 -36.90 -68.80
N ALA A 203 45.51 -36.26 -69.95
CA ALA A 203 44.74 -35.02 -70.01
C ALA A 203 43.28 -35.22 -69.45
N LYS A 204 42.65 -36.34 -69.79
CA LYS A 204 41.31 -36.70 -69.24
C LYS A 204 41.37 -36.87 -67.74
N LYS A 205 42.39 -37.57 -67.18
CA LYS A 205 42.57 -37.75 -65.75
C LYS A 205 42.72 -36.41 -65.05
N THR A 206 43.56 -35.52 -65.57
CA THR A 206 43.77 -34.19 -65.01
C THR A 206 42.49 -33.35 -65.00
N SER A 207 41.71 -33.43 -66.13
CA SER A 207 40.42 -32.78 -66.23
C SER A 207 39.39 -33.29 -65.16
N ALA A 208 39.35 -34.63 -64.98
CA ALA A 208 38.49 -35.24 -63.96
C ALA A 208 38.89 -34.86 -62.52
N GLU A 209 40.24 -34.82 -62.24
CA GLU A 209 40.74 -34.36 -60.97
C GLU A 209 40.37 -32.88 -60.64
N ASN A 210 40.48 -32.04 -61.71
CA ASN A 210 40.09 -30.61 -61.54
C ASN A 210 38.56 -30.46 -61.27
N LYS A 211 37.68 -31.27 -61.93
CA LYS A 211 36.26 -31.25 -61.60
C LYS A 211 35.97 -31.62 -60.19
N VAL A 212 36.54 -32.69 -59.63
CA VAL A 212 36.42 -33.11 -58.27
C VAL A 212 36.91 -32.00 -57.29
N ALA A 213 38.07 -31.39 -57.59
CA ALA A 213 38.61 -30.28 -56.79
C ALA A 213 37.65 -29.06 -56.81
N GLN A 214 37.10 -28.71 -57.97
CA GLN A 214 36.14 -27.62 -58.12
C GLN A 214 34.86 -27.88 -57.32
N THR A 215 34.28 -29.07 -57.39
CA THR A 215 33.05 -29.40 -56.62
C THR A 215 33.29 -29.41 -55.11
N ARG A 216 34.48 -29.89 -54.68
CA ARG A 216 34.88 -29.76 -53.24
C ARG A 216 34.97 -28.31 -52.79
N GLN A 217 35.53 -27.44 -53.66
CA GLN A 217 35.62 -26.00 -53.35
C GLN A 217 34.21 -25.36 -53.29
N GLU A 218 33.28 -25.76 -54.16
CA GLU A 218 31.86 -25.32 -54.17
C GLU A 218 31.17 -25.72 -52.87
N ILE A 219 31.41 -26.93 -52.33
CA ILE A 219 30.87 -27.38 -51.02
C ILE A 219 31.42 -26.51 -49.91
N LEU A 220 32.69 -26.26 -49.82
CA LEU A 220 33.30 -25.41 -48.81
C LEU A 220 32.76 -23.97 -48.85
N ASN A 221 32.62 -23.40 -50.05
CA ASN A 221 32.06 -22.06 -50.20
C ASN A 221 30.58 -22.02 -49.75
N THR A 222 29.80 -23.06 -50.02
CA THR A 222 28.39 -23.14 -49.55
C THR A 222 28.32 -23.28 -48.01
N GLN A 223 29.25 -23.99 -47.37
CA GLN A 223 29.35 -24.07 -45.91
C GLN A 223 29.75 -22.72 -45.30
N ILE A 224 30.66 -21.98 -45.94
CA ILE A 224 31.00 -20.61 -45.51
C ILE A 224 29.79 -19.68 -45.64
N GLU A 225 29.04 -19.78 -46.77
CA GLU A 225 27.77 -19.02 -46.96
C GLU A 225 26.75 -19.34 -45.87
N GLN A 226 26.64 -20.60 -45.41
CA GLN A 226 25.77 -21.01 -44.33
C GLN A 226 26.16 -20.34 -43.02
N ASN A 227 27.45 -20.34 -42.64
CA ASN A 227 27.94 -19.70 -41.44
C ASN A 227 27.76 -18.17 -41.51
N ALA A 228 28.01 -17.56 -42.65
CA ALA A 228 27.79 -16.12 -42.85
C ALA A 228 26.31 -15.75 -42.67
N ALA A 229 25.39 -16.57 -43.23
CA ALA A 229 23.95 -16.37 -43.03
C ALA A 229 23.55 -16.44 -41.55
N ILE A 230 24.06 -17.42 -40.79
CA ILE A 230 23.80 -17.53 -39.35
C ILE A 230 24.24 -16.24 -38.62
N GLN A 231 25.45 -15.76 -38.90
CA GLN A 231 25.95 -14.53 -38.25
C GLN A 231 25.12 -13.29 -38.62
N GLU A 232 24.77 -13.12 -39.90
CA GLU A 232 23.96 -12.01 -40.39
C GLU A 232 22.58 -11.97 -39.70
N TYR A 233 21.92 -13.12 -39.58
CA TYR A 233 20.59 -13.20 -38.96
C TYR A 233 20.71 -13.03 -37.43
N THR A 234 21.77 -13.55 -36.78
CA THR A 234 22.02 -13.35 -35.34
C THR A 234 22.21 -11.87 -35.03
N GLU A 235 22.95 -11.13 -35.85
CA GLU A 235 23.12 -9.69 -35.71
C GLU A 235 21.77 -8.95 -35.82
N LYS A 236 20.95 -9.29 -36.87
CA LYS A 236 19.61 -8.69 -37.01
C LYS A 236 18.70 -8.99 -35.84
N ILE A 237 18.69 -10.23 -35.36
CA ILE A 237 17.90 -10.65 -34.18
C ILE A 237 18.34 -9.86 -32.96
N SER A 238 19.66 -9.79 -32.68
CA SER A 238 20.18 -9.06 -31.50
C SER A 238 19.84 -7.57 -31.53
N LYS A 239 19.85 -6.95 -32.71
CA LYS A 239 19.45 -5.56 -32.87
C LYS A 239 17.97 -5.36 -32.52
N ILE A 240 17.08 -6.22 -33.04
CA ILE A 240 15.65 -6.14 -32.78
C ILE A 240 15.34 -6.47 -31.32
N GLU A 241 16.05 -7.41 -30.70
CA GLU A 241 15.96 -7.65 -29.25
C GLU A 241 16.36 -6.44 -28.43
N GLY A 242 17.43 -5.74 -28.81
CA GLY A 242 17.80 -4.47 -28.22
C GLY A 242 16.68 -3.42 -28.28
N ASP A 243 16.06 -3.27 -29.44
CA ASP A 243 14.90 -2.37 -29.63
C ASP A 243 13.70 -2.78 -28.76
N ARG A 244 13.48 -4.10 -28.58
CA ARG A 244 12.44 -4.64 -27.70
C ARG A 244 12.71 -4.31 -26.24
N TYR A 245 13.93 -4.53 -25.75
CA TYR A 245 14.30 -4.20 -24.37
C TYR A 245 14.23 -2.70 -24.10
N GLN A 246 14.61 -1.88 -25.06
CA GLN A 246 14.46 -0.44 -24.96
C GLN A 246 12.97 -0.05 -24.83
N ALA A 247 12.09 -0.65 -25.65
CA ALA A 247 10.65 -0.39 -25.57
C ALA A 247 10.06 -0.85 -24.23
N LEU A 248 10.46 -2.01 -23.70
CA LEU A 248 10.07 -2.47 -22.36
C LEU A 248 10.53 -1.51 -21.27
N GLY A 249 11.76 -1.03 -21.31
CA GLY A 249 12.26 -0.02 -20.37
C GLY A 249 11.44 1.27 -20.40
N GLN A 250 10.96 1.69 -21.58
CA GLN A 250 10.07 2.86 -21.71
C GLN A 250 8.69 2.61 -21.12
N ILE A 251 8.15 1.40 -21.22
CA ILE A 251 6.87 1.02 -20.60
C ILE A 251 6.98 1.14 -19.07
N GLU A 252 8.04 0.56 -18.47
CA GLU A 252 8.25 0.62 -17.03
C GLU A 252 8.47 2.06 -16.53
N GLY A 253 9.28 2.84 -17.24
CA GLY A 253 9.49 4.25 -16.93
C GLY A 253 8.18 5.07 -16.97
N ASN A 254 7.36 4.85 -18.01
CA ASN A 254 6.04 5.49 -18.11
C ASN A 254 5.09 5.03 -17.00
N SER A 255 5.11 3.76 -16.62
CA SER A 255 4.30 3.23 -15.51
C SER A 255 4.61 3.95 -14.21
N GLY A 256 5.89 4.15 -13.90
CA GLY A 256 6.33 4.93 -12.75
C GLY A 256 5.85 6.40 -12.77
N GLU A 257 5.91 7.04 -13.95
CA GLU A 257 5.40 8.42 -14.09
C GLU A 257 3.88 8.50 -13.98
N ILE A 258 3.14 7.55 -14.53
CA ILE A 258 1.68 7.46 -14.39
C ILE A 258 1.30 7.32 -12.91
N ALA A 259 1.99 6.45 -12.14
CA ALA A 259 1.75 6.30 -10.71
C ALA A 259 2.00 7.61 -9.95
N LYS A 260 3.05 8.36 -10.30
CA LYS A 260 3.37 9.68 -9.73
C LYS A 260 2.27 10.70 -10.01
N LEU A 261 1.82 10.79 -11.28
CA LEU A 261 0.72 11.68 -11.67
C LEU A 261 -0.59 11.28 -10.97
N GLN A 262 -0.88 9.99 -10.83
CA GLN A 262 -2.06 9.50 -10.11
C GLN A 262 -2.05 9.94 -8.64
N ASN A 263 -0.88 9.86 -7.97
CA ASN A 263 -0.72 10.35 -6.60
C ASN A 263 -0.93 11.87 -6.51
N GLN A 264 -0.40 12.62 -7.47
CA GLN A 264 -0.60 14.08 -7.53
C GLN A 264 -2.09 14.43 -7.72
N ILE A 265 -2.78 13.76 -8.64
CA ILE A 265 -4.23 13.95 -8.85
C ILE A 265 -5.01 13.67 -7.56
N THR A 266 -4.68 12.59 -6.87
CA THR A 266 -5.34 12.24 -5.61
C THR A 266 -5.10 13.32 -4.55
N ASN A 267 -3.88 13.78 -4.39
CA ASN A 267 -3.53 14.85 -3.45
C ASN A 267 -4.25 16.17 -3.78
N TYR A 268 -4.32 16.55 -5.06
CA TYR A 268 -5.01 17.75 -5.48
C TYR A 268 -6.53 17.66 -5.27
N LYS A 269 -7.14 16.49 -5.52
CA LYS A 269 -8.55 16.24 -5.24
C LYS A 269 -8.87 16.30 -3.74
N MET A 270 -8.04 15.70 -2.91
CA MET A 270 -8.18 15.76 -1.45
C MET A 270 -8.05 17.20 -0.97
N ARG A 271 -7.04 17.93 -1.45
CA ARG A 271 -6.84 19.33 -1.09
C ARG A 271 -8.01 20.21 -1.51
N LYS A 272 -8.57 20.00 -2.71
CA LYS A 272 -9.77 20.71 -3.19
C LYS A 272 -10.98 20.48 -2.27
N GLY A 273 -11.12 19.29 -1.69
CA GLY A 273 -12.14 18.99 -0.69
C GLY A 273 -12.00 19.81 0.59
N LEU A 274 -10.77 20.16 0.98
CA LEU A 274 -10.48 20.94 2.18
C LEU A 274 -10.80 22.44 2.04
N TYR A 275 -11.15 22.91 0.83
CA TYR A 275 -11.60 24.30 0.64
C TYR A 275 -12.99 24.57 1.24
N TYR A 276 -13.73 23.53 1.56
CA TYR A 276 -15.00 23.62 2.26
C TYR A 276 -14.86 23.04 3.66
N ILE A 277 -14.94 23.91 4.67
CA ILE A 277 -14.92 23.50 6.05
C ILE A 277 -16.34 23.08 6.42
N ILE A 278 -16.48 21.82 6.82
CA ILE A 278 -17.77 21.18 7.10
C ILE A 278 -17.95 20.94 8.61
N ALA A 279 -19.19 20.87 9.05
CA ALA A 279 -19.55 20.54 10.43
C ALA A 279 -19.15 19.09 10.74
N SER A 280 -18.37 18.90 11.84
CA SER A 280 -17.95 17.58 12.32
C SER A 280 -19.06 16.81 13.04
N GLN A 281 -20.04 17.53 13.60
CA GLN A 281 -21.16 16.98 14.36
C GLN A 281 -22.40 17.88 14.25
N ASP A 282 -23.55 17.33 14.66
CA ASP A 282 -24.78 18.12 14.82
C ASP A 282 -24.67 19.04 16.02
N GLY A 283 -24.95 20.33 15.84
CA GLY A 283 -24.83 21.27 16.94
C GLY A 283 -25.06 22.71 16.55
N GLN A 284 -24.82 23.59 17.50
CA GLN A 284 -24.88 25.03 17.32
C GLN A 284 -23.48 25.59 17.12
N VAL A 285 -23.28 26.38 16.08
CA VAL A 285 -22.02 27.09 15.82
C VAL A 285 -21.91 28.28 16.78
N THR A 286 -20.81 28.32 17.54
CA THR A 286 -20.55 29.37 18.54
C THR A 286 -19.11 29.84 18.46
N GLN A 287 -18.81 30.96 19.10
CA GLN A 287 -17.46 31.52 19.22
C GLN A 287 -16.74 31.68 17.88
N ILE A 288 -17.43 32.17 16.84
CA ILE A 288 -16.77 32.53 15.58
C ILE A 288 -15.78 33.66 15.85
N ASN A 289 -14.48 33.34 15.81
CA ASN A 289 -13.40 34.29 16.12
C ASN A 289 -12.97 35.09 14.88
N LYS A 290 -13.29 34.59 13.66
CA LYS A 290 -12.91 35.16 12.37
C LYS A 290 -14.16 35.43 11.53
N ALA A 291 -14.49 36.66 11.34
CA ALA A 291 -15.74 37.03 10.65
C ALA A 291 -15.54 37.71 9.28
N GLY A 292 -14.31 38.14 8.98
CA GLY A 292 -14.02 38.95 7.78
C GLY A 292 -13.88 38.15 6.50
N ILE A 293 -14.72 38.41 5.49
CA ILE A 293 -14.46 37.96 4.12
C ILE A 293 -13.14 38.57 3.66
N GLY A 294 -12.23 37.73 3.14
CA GLY A 294 -10.91 38.18 2.73
C GLY A 294 -9.82 38.01 3.80
N GLU A 295 -10.17 37.63 5.02
CA GLU A 295 -9.21 37.34 6.08
C GLU A 295 -8.43 36.04 5.77
N ILE A 296 -7.15 36.00 6.13
CA ILE A 296 -6.27 34.87 5.90
C ILE A 296 -6.27 33.99 7.14
N LEU A 297 -6.53 32.72 6.96
CA LEU A 297 -6.44 31.67 7.96
C LEU A 297 -5.11 30.94 7.80
N LYS A 298 -4.49 30.60 8.94
CA LYS A 298 -3.32 29.72 9.03
C LYS A 298 -3.77 28.27 9.16
N ASP A 299 -2.85 27.36 8.90
CA ASP A 299 -3.05 25.94 9.17
C ASP A 299 -3.26 25.70 10.67
N GLY A 300 -4.29 24.90 11.02
CA GLY A 300 -4.66 24.62 12.40
C GLY A 300 -5.34 25.79 13.16
N GLU A 301 -5.54 26.94 12.54
CA GLU A 301 -6.15 28.10 13.19
C GLU A 301 -7.62 27.86 13.54
N SER A 302 -7.99 28.13 14.80
CA SER A 302 -9.36 27.98 15.28
C SER A 302 -10.26 29.09 14.70
N ILE A 303 -11.36 28.65 14.10
CA ILE A 303 -12.35 29.50 13.43
C ILE A 303 -13.55 29.73 14.33
N GLY A 304 -13.93 28.73 15.11
CA GLY A 304 -15.08 28.71 15.98
C GLY A 304 -15.25 27.38 16.70
N MET A 305 -16.44 27.13 17.23
CA MET A 305 -16.76 25.91 17.98
C MET A 305 -18.15 25.42 17.61
N ILE A 306 -18.35 24.11 17.56
CA ILE A 306 -19.67 23.48 17.47
C ILE A 306 -20.00 22.86 18.82
N VAL A 307 -21.11 23.34 19.41
CA VAL A 307 -21.67 22.80 20.65
C VAL A 307 -22.81 21.85 20.28
N PRO A 308 -22.74 20.57 20.66
CA PRO A 308 -23.78 19.61 20.30
C PRO A 308 -25.12 19.95 20.93
N THR A 309 -26.20 19.69 20.21
CA THR A 309 -27.59 19.99 20.67
C THR A 309 -28.09 18.97 21.68
N LYS A 310 -27.64 17.73 21.57
CA LYS A 310 -28.03 16.64 22.48
C LYS A 310 -26.77 16.17 23.18
N VAL A 311 -26.80 16.28 24.51
CA VAL A 311 -25.69 15.85 25.37
C VAL A 311 -26.25 14.93 26.45
N ASP A 312 -25.73 13.72 26.50
CA ASP A 312 -25.95 12.83 27.63
C ASP A 312 -24.95 13.22 28.72
N TYR A 313 -25.48 13.75 29.82
CA TYR A 313 -24.64 14.23 30.91
C TYR A 313 -24.23 13.08 31.82
N ALA A 314 -22.99 13.15 32.30
CA ALA A 314 -22.44 12.30 33.33
C ALA A 314 -21.70 13.19 34.36
N VAL A 315 -21.62 12.73 35.58
CA VAL A 315 -20.77 13.36 36.59
C VAL A 315 -19.45 12.64 36.66
N GLU A 316 -18.37 13.35 36.38
CA GLU A 316 -16.99 12.87 36.58
C GLU A 316 -16.55 13.19 37.98
N PHE A 317 -16.10 12.22 38.74
CA PHE A 317 -15.51 12.44 40.06
C PHE A 317 -14.20 11.68 40.22
N TYR A 318 -13.39 12.15 41.14
CA TYR A 318 -12.04 11.63 41.35
C TYR A 318 -11.95 10.90 42.69
N ILE A 319 -11.51 9.65 42.65
CA ILE A 319 -11.42 8.72 43.77
C ILE A 319 -9.97 8.64 44.22
N LYS A 320 -9.72 8.80 45.50
CA LYS A 320 -8.41 8.56 46.07
C LYS A 320 -8.06 7.08 46.01
N PRO A 321 -6.78 6.71 45.82
CA PRO A 321 -6.37 5.32 45.75
C PRO A 321 -6.81 4.44 46.92
N VAL A 322 -6.91 5.04 48.11
CA VAL A 322 -7.32 4.35 49.37
C VAL A 322 -8.79 3.97 49.35
N ASP A 323 -9.64 4.73 48.65
CA ASP A 323 -11.09 4.52 48.59
C ASP A 323 -11.51 3.64 47.41
N LEU A 324 -10.61 3.40 46.45
CA LEU A 324 -10.89 2.64 45.23
C LEU A 324 -11.47 1.23 45.45
N PRO A 325 -10.98 0.43 46.44
CA PRO A 325 -11.51 -0.90 46.70
C PRO A 325 -12.98 -0.92 47.15
N LEU A 326 -13.47 0.20 47.65
CA LEU A 326 -14.83 0.36 48.18
C LEU A 326 -15.84 0.77 47.09
N ILE A 327 -15.36 1.18 45.92
CA ILE A 327 -16.18 1.71 44.83
C ILE A 327 -16.24 0.68 43.72
N LYS A 328 -17.47 0.33 43.32
CA LYS A 328 -17.73 -0.68 42.29
C LYS A 328 -18.69 -0.11 41.22
N GLU A 329 -18.54 -0.59 39.99
CA GLU A 329 -19.49 -0.32 38.93
C GLU A 329 -20.89 -0.83 39.31
N GLY A 330 -21.92 -0.08 38.93
CA GLY A 330 -23.31 -0.36 39.29
C GLY A 330 -23.75 0.14 40.64
N GLN A 331 -22.84 0.66 41.49
CA GLN A 331 -23.16 1.20 42.83
C GLN A 331 -23.97 2.50 42.70
N SER A 332 -24.98 2.65 43.59
CA SER A 332 -25.78 3.87 43.67
C SER A 332 -24.97 4.97 44.38
N VAL A 333 -25.06 6.17 43.86
CA VAL A 333 -24.40 7.39 44.36
C VAL A 333 -25.42 8.49 44.52
N THR A 334 -25.30 9.27 45.57
CA THR A 334 -26.13 10.44 45.81
C THR A 334 -25.34 11.70 45.47
N CYS A 335 -25.78 12.44 44.45
CA CYS A 335 -25.17 13.68 44.00
C CYS A 335 -25.89 14.90 44.62
N ILE A 336 -25.11 15.91 45.00
CA ILE A 336 -25.59 17.20 45.39
C ILE A 336 -24.97 18.22 44.46
N PHE A 337 -25.81 19.05 43.85
CA PHE A 337 -25.33 20.08 42.92
C PHE A 337 -25.30 21.45 43.62
N ASP A 338 -24.23 22.19 43.36
CA ASP A 338 -24.09 23.54 43.88
C ASP A 338 -25.23 24.43 43.36
N GLY A 339 -25.83 25.20 44.27
CA GLY A 339 -26.96 26.06 43.96
C GLY A 339 -28.35 25.41 44.16
N PHE A 340 -28.43 24.09 44.44
CA PHE A 340 -29.66 23.44 44.83
C PHE A 340 -29.73 23.27 46.35
N PRO A 341 -30.85 23.66 47.00
CA PRO A 341 -31.00 23.45 48.44
C PRO A 341 -31.13 21.96 48.76
N ALA A 342 -30.14 21.41 49.46
CA ALA A 342 -30.12 20.01 49.87
C ALA A 342 -29.94 19.89 51.38
N ILE A 343 -30.70 18.98 51.98
CA ILE A 343 -30.55 18.61 53.40
C ILE A 343 -30.11 17.13 53.42
N VAL A 344 -28.91 16.90 53.87
CA VAL A 344 -28.34 15.54 53.87
C VAL A 344 -28.15 15.08 55.31
N PHE A 345 -28.72 13.93 55.63
CA PHE A 345 -28.49 13.27 56.93
C PHE A 345 -27.43 12.17 56.74
N SER A 346 -26.24 12.44 57.27
CA SER A 346 -25.15 11.47 57.22
C SER A 346 -25.54 10.19 57.96
N GLY A 347 -25.38 9.06 57.31
CA GLY A 347 -25.77 7.73 57.82
C GLY A 347 -27.17 7.26 57.44
N TRP A 348 -28.07 8.13 56.96
CA TRP A 348 -29.42 7.78 56.52
C TRP A 348 -29.73 8.31 55.11
N PRO A 349 -29.24 7.64 54.09
CA PRO A 349 -29.34 8.14 52.72
C PRO A 349 -30.78 8.26 52.18
N THR A 350 -31.73 7.53 52.79
CA THR A 350 -33.18 7.60 52.43
C THR A 350 -33.92 8.81 52.96
N SER A 351 -33.30 9.53 53.93
CA SER A 351 -33.91 10.71 54.56
C SER A 351 -33.40 12.04 54.03
N SER A 352 -32.53 12.02 53.00
CA SER A 352 -31.98 13.23 52.39
C SER A 352 -32.96 13.85 51.42
N TYR A 353 -33.05 15.19 51.39
CA TYR A 353 -33.90 15.97 50.50
C TYR A 353 -33.06 16.84 49.57
N GLY A 354 -33.48 17.03 48.32
CA GLY A 354 -32.78 17.85 47.32
C GLY A 354 -31.55 17.18 46.75
N THR A 355 -31.49 15.87 46.80
CA THR A 355 -30.37 15.07 46.28
C THR A 355 -30.79 14.32 45.03
N PHE A 356 -29.86 14.07 44.13
CA PHE A 356 -30.07 13.34 42.86
C PHE A 356 -29.37 11.98 42.92
N LYS A 357 -30.10 10.91 42.60
CA LYS A 357 -29.51 9.58 42.59
C LYS A 357 -28.87 9.30 41.24
N GLY A 358 -27.66 8.75 41.28
CA GLY A 358 -26.91 8.29 40.11
C GLY A 358 -26.39 6.88 40.31
N ARG A 359 -25.88 6.33 39.24
CA ARG A 359 -25.23 5.02 39.24
C ARG A 359 -23.85 5.11 38.61
N ILE A 360 -22.87 4.50 39.23
CA ILE A 360 -21.52 4.40 38.68
C ILE A 360 -21.56 3.46 37.46
N ILE A 361 -21.14 3.96 36.30
CA ILE A 361 -21.10 3.16 35.04
C ILE A 361 -19.69 2.70 34.69
N ALA A 362 -18.67 3.44 35.12
CA ALA A 362 -17.28 3.11 34.83
C ALA A 362 -16.37 3.68 35.90
N VAL A 363 -15.31 2.94 36.20
CA VAL A 363 -14.17 3.39 37.00
C VAL A 363 -12.93 3.19 36.16
N GLU A 364 -12.23 4.26 35.83
CA GLU A 364 -11.00 4.19 35.03
C GLU A 364 -9.88 3.51 35.82
N SER A 365 -9.23 2.53 35.24
CA SER A 365 -8.11 1.81 35.83
C SER A 365 -6.80 2.61 35.81
N ASN A 366 -6.76 3.74 35.10
CA ASN A 366 -5.59 4.58 34.97
C ASN A 366 -5.63 5.75 35.97
N ILE A 367 -4.47 6.10 36.51
CA ILE A 367 -4.33 7.23 37.43
C ILE A 367 -4.28 8.52 36.59
N SER A 368 -5.18 9.46 36.90
CA SER A 368 -5.22 10.78 36.29
C SER A 368 -4.01 11.63 36.78
N ALA A 369 -3.75 12.73 36.06
CA ALA A 369 -2.63 13.63 36.36
C ALA A 369 -2.61 14.18 37.79
N ASN A 370 -3.76 14.18 38.48
CA ASN A 370 -3.92 14.59 39.89
C ASN A 370 -3.66 13.45 40.91
N GLY A 371 -3.20 12.27 40.46
CA GLY A 371 -2.93 11.12 41.32
C GLY A 371 -4.17 10.36 41.80
N MET A 372 -5.35 10.62 41.21
CA MET A 372 -6.63 10.02 41.58
C MET A 372 -7.20 9.18 40.42
N PHE A 373 -8.09 8.23 40.71
CA PHE A 373 -8.84 7.46 39.71
C PHE A 373 -10.12 8.21 39.36
N LYS A 374 -10.45 8.21 38.05
CA LYS A 374 -11.65 8.86 37.57
C LYS A 374 -12.80 7.86 37.49
N ALA A 375 -13.97 8.27 37.92
CA ALA A 375 -15.19 7.49 37.76
C ALA A 375 -16.31 8.35 37.17
N LEU A 376 -17.22 7.67 36.45
CA LEU A 376 -18.36 8.27 35.77
C LEU A 376 -19.67 7.80 36.40
N VAL A 377 -20.55 8.76 36.72
CA VAL A 377 -21.89 8.54 37.24
C VAL A 377 -22.90 9.07 36.24
N ILE A 378 -23.89 8.27 35.92
CA ILE A 378 -25.09 8.72 35.17
C ILE A 378 -26.31 8.79 36.11
N GLN A 379 -27.28 9.57 35.71
CA GLN A 379 -28.56 9.67 36.44
C GLN A 379 -29.23 8.28 36.45
N ASP A 380 -29.73 7.85 37.60
CA ASP A 380 -30.55 6.63 37.71
C ASP A 380 -31.97 6.95 37.21
N LYS A 381 -32.34 6.39 36.05
CA LYS A 381 -33.64 6.61 35.38
C LYS A 381 -34.84 6.08 36.20
N ASN A 382 -34.58 5.27 37.21
CA ASN A 382 -35.63 4.67 38.05
C ASN A 382 -36.03 5.56 39.24
N ASP A 383 -35.33 6.66 39.45
CA ASP A 383 -35.65 7.63 40.52
C ASP A 383 -36.35 8.83 39.85
N LYS A 384 -37.66 8.91 39.99
CA LYS A 384 -38.51 10.05 39.57
C LYS A 384 -38.71 11.00 40.71
#